data_cc8c61a8bc2bc89db10347b1e82bf6fe
#
_entry.id   cc8c61a8bc2bc89db10347b1e82bf6fe
#
_cell.length_a   1.000
_cell.length_b   1.000
_cell.length_c   1.000
_cell.angle_alpha   90.00
_cell.angle_beta   90.00
_cell.angle_gamma   90.00
#
_symmetry.space_group_name_H-M   'P 1'
#
loop_
_entity.id
_entity.type
_entity.pdbx_description
1 polymer ?
#
loop_
_entity_poly.entity_id
_entity_poly.type
_entity_poly.pdbx_seq_one_letter_code
_entity_poly.pdbx_strand_id
1 'polypeptide(L)'
;MTRAKINLLIDALMTLVMAAIAGIGFLMHWVLIPGEERPAVYGGRPDLYWLGWDRHQWGDVHLALGIALAALVVLHVVLHWGQVVGIWRQMVANPAARLAVPLLLLVLTIALMAFSAFVGPEVVEGGKGEGRGRGAVERGLRNAEEETDAGAPGGQEGRGRGGEGQGRGGWRSGRN
;
A
#
# COMPACT_ATOMS: atom_id res chain seq x y z
N MET A 1 -28.32 21.84 26.75
CA MET A 1 -27.89 22.34 25.44
C MET A 1 -29.13 22.50 24.55
N THR A 2 -29.25 23.61 23.79
CA THR A 2 -30.33 23.74 22.82
C THR A 2 -30.07 22.84 21.59
N ARG A 3 -31.13 22.36 20.93
CA ARG A 3 -31.02 21.50 19.73
C ARG A 3 -30.11 22.14 18.66
N ALA A 4 -30.16 23.45 18.49
CA ALA A 4 -29.31 24.19 17.55
C ALA A 4 -27.80 24.04 17.86
N LYS A 5 -27.41 24.08 19.16
CA LYS A 5 -26.01 23.90 19.58
C LYS A 5 -25.51 22.48 19.32
N ILE A 6 -26.37 21.48 19.51
CA ILE A 6 -26.01 20.07 19.23
C ILE A 6 -25.80 19.86 17.74
N ASN A 7 -26.69 20.39 16.90
CA ASN A 7 -26.57 20.29 15.46
C ASN A 7 -25.28 20.95 14.96
N LEU A 8 -25.01 22.18 15.39
CA LEU A 8 -23.77 22.87 15.02
C LEU A 8 -22.52 22.10 15.44
N LEU A 9 -22.53 21.47 16.62
CA LEU A 9 -21.41 20.65 17.08
C LEU A 9 -21.20 19.42 16.18
N ILE A 10 -22.30 18.74 15.80
CA ILE A 10 -22.22 17.56 14.92
C ILE A 10 -21.73 17.95 13.53
N ASP A 11 -22.23 19.06 12.97
CA ASP A 11 -21.80 19.57 11.66
C ASP A 11 -20.32 19.94 11.66
N ALA A 12 -19.86 20.62 12.73
CA ALA A 12 -18.45 20.95 12.89
C ALA A 12 -17.57 19.68 13.02
N LEU A 13 -18.02 18.68 13.79
CA LEU A 13 -17.30 17.43 13.96
C LEU A 13 -17.22 16.64 12.65
N MET A 14 -18.33 16.56 11.91
CA MET A 14 -18.35 15.93 10.56
C MET A 14 -17.36 16.61 9.62
N THR A 15 -17.33 17.94 9.62
CA THR A 15 -16.41 18.72 8.79
C THR A 15 -14.95 18.44 9.14
N LEU A 16 -14.61 18.37 10.43
CA LEU A 16 -13.26 18.08 10.90
C LEU A 16 -12.85 16.64 10.54
N VAL A 17 -13.73 15.67 10.75
CA VAL A 17 -13.44 14.26 10.39
C VAL A 17 -13.27 14.11 8.89
N MET A 18 -14.11 14.76 8.09
CA MET A 18 -13.99 14.75 6.62
C MET A 18 -12.67 15.38 6.16
N ALA A 19 -12.27 16.52 6.77
CA ALA A 19 -10.99 17.15 6.47
C ALA A 19 -9.80 16.24 6.84
N ALA A 20 -9.87 15.53 7.97
CA ALA A 20 -8.85 14.56 8.38
C ALA A 20 -8.76 13.38 7.40
N ILE A 21 -9.88 12.83 6.97
CA ILE A 21 -9.93 11.76 5.95
C ILE A 21 -9.28 12.23 4.65
N ALA A 22 -9.65 13.42 4.16
CA ALA A 22 -9.06 14.00 2.95
C ALA A 22 -7.54 14.20 3.11
N GLY A 23 -7.10 14.75 4.24
CA GLY A 23 -5.67 14.95 4.54
C GLY A 23 -4.87 13.66 4.55
N ILE A 24 -5.38 12.60 5.19
CA ILE A 24 -4.73 11.28 5.20
C ILE A 24 -4.75 10.65 3.79
N GLY A 25 -5.83 10.84 3.03
CA GLY A 25 -5.89 10.39 1.63
C GLY A 25 -4.79 11.04 0.77
N PHE A 26 -4.58 12.34 0.91
CA PHE A 26 -3.48 13.06 0.25
C PHE A 26 -2.10 12.61 0.73
N LEU A 27 -1.93 12.40 2.05
CA LEU A 27 -0.71 11.85 2.61
C LEU A 27 -0.35 10.50 1.98
N MET A 28 -1.32 9.59 1.88
CA MET A 28 -1.12 8.27 1.29
C MET A 28 -0.89 8.32 -0.22
N HIS A 29 -1.42 9.32 -0.91
CA HIS A 29 -1.28 9.46 -2.36
C HIS A 29 0.05 10.09 -2.76
N TRP A 30 0.48 11.17 -2.08
CA TRP A 30 1.64 11.96 -2.51
C TRP A 30 2.91 11.71 -1.67
N VAL A 31 2.77 11.33 -0.42
CA VAL A 31 3.93 11.14 0.48
C VAL A 31 4.24 9.67 0.67
N LEU A 32 3.23 8.88 1.03
CA LEU A 32 3.36 7.43 1.24
C LEU A 32 2.94 6.67 -0.02
N ILE A 33 3.60 6.94 -1.15
CA ILE A 33 3.26 6.34 -2.45
C ILE A 33 3.24 4.81 -2.41
N PRO A 34 2.42 4.15 -3.25
CA PRO A 34 2.35 2.69 -3.34
C PRO A 34 3.71 2.06 -3.64
N GLY A 35 3.94 0.84 -3.14
CA GLY A 35 5.20 0.12 -3.33
C GLY A 35 5.58 -0.12 -4.80
N GLU A 36 4.58 -0.21 -5.67
CA GLU A 36 4.76 -0.39 -7.12
C GLU A 36 5.35 0.85 -7.80
N GLU A 37 5.03 2.05 -7.32
CA GLU A 37 5.49 3.32 -7.89
C GLU A 37 6.84 3.76 -7.32
N ARG A 38 7.26 3.22 -6.16
CA ARG A 38 8.52 3.61 -5.47
C ARG A 38 9.77 3.47 -6.34
N PRO A 39 9.94 2.40 -7.15
CA PRO A 39 11.12 2.27 -8.00
C PRO A 39 11.27 3.41 -9.02
N ALA A 40 10.17 3.93 -9.54
CA ALA A 40 10.19 5.03 -10.51
C ALA A 40 10.62 6.36 -9.86
N VAL A 41 10.26 6.56 -8.58
CA VAL A 41 10.53 7.82 -7.86
C VAL A 41 11.89 7.78 -7.14
N TYR A 42 12.23 6.66 -6.51
CA TYR A 42 13.39 6.55 -5.63
C TYR A 42 14.51 5.62 -6.16
N GLY A 43 14.35 5.05 -7.35
CA GLY A 43 15.31 4.09 -7.91
C GLY A 43 15.36 2.73 -7.21
N GLY A 44 14.47 2.49 -6.23
CA GLY A 44 14.39 1.28 -5.42
C GLY A 44 13.03 1.16 -4.72
N ARG A 45 12.93 0.24 -3.76
CA ARG A 45 11.71 0.04 -2.96
C ARG A 45 11.97 0.38 -1.48
N PRO A 46 12.31 1.63 -1.12
CA PRO A 46 12.47 2.02 0.27
C PRO A 46 11.12 1.94 1.00
N ASP A 47 11.15 1.62 2.28
CA ASP A 47 9.97 1.75 3.12
C ASP A 47 9.77 3.22 3.49
N LEU A 48 8.56 3.71 3.27
CA LEU A 48 8.19 5.10 3.55
C LEU A 48 7.42 5.18 4.85
N TYR A 49 7.90 6.05 5.76
CA TYR A 49 7.26 6.31 7.05
C TYR A 49 6.98 7.80 7.20
N TRP A 50 5.86 8.13 7.81
CA TRP A 50 5.55 9.48 8.26
C TRP A 50 5.10 9.44 9.71
N LEU A 51 5.74 10.22 10.59
CA LEU A 51 5.57 10.15 12.05
C LEU A 51 5.78 8.74 12.64
N GLY A 52 6.66 7.94 12.05
CA GLY A 52 6.94 6.57 12.48
C GLY A 52 5.90 5.52 12.03
N TRP A 53 4.89 5.92 11.27
CA TRP A 53 3.84 5.05 10.76
C TRP A 53 3.99 4.83 9.26
N ASP A 54 3.75 3.60 8.83
CA ASP A 54 3.75 3.19 7.44
C ASP A 54 2.38 3.47 6.75
N ARG A 55 2.31 3.20 5.46
CA ARG A 55 1.09 3.37 4.67
C ARG A 55 -0.09 2.54 5.18
N HIS A 56 0.16 1.31 5.71
CA HIS A 56 -0.90 0.43 6.20
C HIS A 56 -1.54 1.00 7.46
N GLN A 57 -0.72 1.44 8.41
CA GLN A 57 -1.18 2.03 9.67
C GLN A 57 -1.99 3.31 9.41
N TRP A 58 -1.57 4.15 8.47
CA TRP A 58 -2.35 5.31 8.03
C TRP A 58 -3.64 4.92 7.31
N GLY A 59 -3.64 3.81 6.57
CA GLY A 59 -4.83 3.22 5.96
C GLY A 59 -5.87 2.78 7.00
N ASP A 60 -5.43 2.17 8.10
CA ASP A 60 -6.31 1.78 9.20
C ASP A 60 -6.95 2.99 9.89
N VAL A 61 -6.18 4.07 10.11
CA VAL A 61 -6.72 5.32 10.64
C VAL A 61 -7.72 5.94 9.68
N HIS A 62 -7.42 5.96 8.38
CA HIS A 62 -8.33 6.46 7.34
C HIS A 62 -9.67 5.70 7.35
N LEU A 63 -9.61 4.37 7.43
CA LEU A 63 -10.79 3.51 7.52
C LEU A 63 -11.60 3.78 8.80
N ALA A 64 -10.93 3.87 9.95
CA ALA A 64 -11.59 4.15 11.21
C ALA A 64 -12.33 5.51 11.21
N LEU A 65 -11.69 6.54 10.66
CA LEU A 65 -12.31 7.85 10.48
C LEU A 65 -13.47 7.80 9.48
N GLY A 66 -13.36 7.00 8.42
CA GLY A 66 -14.44 6.78 7.46
C GLY A 66 -15.68 6.16 8.11
N ILE A 67 -15.48 5.15 8.97
CA ILE A 67 -16.56 4.54 9.75
C ILE A 67 -17.17 5.55 10.73
N ALA A 68 -16.34 6.34 11.41
CA ALA A 68 -16.82 7.37 12.33
C ALA A 68 -17.64 8.45 11.59
N LEU A 69 -17.18 8.88 10.40
CA LEU A 69 -17.94 9.81 9.57
C LEU A 69 -19.30 9.22 9.15
N ALA A 70 -19.33 7.96 8.72
CA ALA A 70 -20.58 7.31 8.36
C ALA A 70 -21.57 7.27 9.53
N ALA A 71 -21.10 6.96 10.74
CA ALA A 71 -21.92 6.99 11.95
C ALA A 71 -22.45 8.41 12.26
N LEU A 72 -21.60 9.44 12.12
CA LEU A 72 -21.99 10.84 12.31
C LEU A 72 -23.02 11.29 11.26
N VAL A 73 -22.88 10.89 10.01
CA VAL A 73 -23.88 11.16 8.95
C VAL A 73 -25.23 10.52 9.28
N VAL A 74 -25.24 9.28 9.71
CA VAL A 74 -26.48 8.60 10.14
C VAL A 74 -27.11 9.37 11.31
N LEU A 75 -26.34 9.73 12.31
CA LEU A 75 -26.81 10.52 13.46
C LEU A 75 -27.36 11.88 13.00
N HIS A 76 -26.67 12.59 12.11
CA HIS A 76 -27.12 13.86 11.55
C HIS A 76 -28.47 13.72 10.83
N VAL A 77 -28.61 12.71 9.95
CA VAL A 77 -29.88 12.45 9.25
C VAL A 77 -31.01 12.15 10.24
N VAL A 78 -30.76 11.33 11.27
CA VAL A 78 -31.77 11.00 12.29
C VAL A 78 -32.23 12.26 13.05
N LEU A 79 -31.30 13.14 13.44
CA LEU A 79 -31.63 14.36 14.14
C LEU A 79 -32.41 15.36 13.27
N HIS A 80 -32.14 15.38 11.97
CA HIS A 80 -32.80 16.24 10.98
C HIS A 80 -33.94 15.55 10.23
N TRP A 81 -34.37 14.34 10.64
CA TRP A 81 -35.35 13.53 9.92
C TRP A 81 -36.63 14.27 9.57
N GLY A 82 -37.17 15.05 10.52
CA GLY A 82 -38.38 15.82 10.30
C GLY A 82 -38.25 16.87 9.18
N GLN A 83 -37.08 17.51 9.07
CA GLN A 83 -36.77 18.48 8.01
C GLN A 83 -36.62 17.78 6.65
N VAL A 84 -35.88 16.69 6.62
CA VAL A 84 -35.66 15.89 5.41
C VAL A 84 -37.02 15.41 4.84
N VAL A 85 -37.87 14.82 5.68
CA VAL A 85 -39.20 14.34 5.26
C VAL A 85 -40.12 15.50 4.85
N GLY A 86 -40.08 16.65 5.55
CA GLY A 86 -40.83 17.83 5.23
C GLY A 86 -40.52 18.38 3.84
N ILE A 87 -39.22 18.59 3.56
CA ILE A 87 -38.75 19.06 2.24
C ILE A 87 -39.10 18.04 1.14
N TRP A 88 -38.83 16.77 1.41
CA TRP A 88 -39.10 15.68 0.47
C TRP A 88 -40.60 15.64 0.04
N ARG A 89 -41.49 15.76 1.00
CA ARG A 89 -42.95 15.78 0.72
C ARG A 89 -43.40 16.99 -0.10
N GLN A 90 -42.70 18.12 0.03
CA GLN A 90 -43.00 19.33 -0.75
C GLN A 90 -42.47 19.21 -2.19
N MET A 91 -41.31 18.60 -2.37
CA MET A 91 -40.65 18.47 -3.69
C MET A 91 -41.32 17.42 -4.57
N VAL A 92 -41.77 16.30 -3.99
CA VAL A 92 -42.29 15.16 -4.74
C VAL A 92 -43.81 15.12 -4.64
N ALA A 93 -44.50 15.53 -5.70
CA ALA A 93 -45.94 15.52 -5.75
C ALA A 93 -46.55 14.11 -5.84
N ASN A 94 -45.88 13.19 -6.56
CA ASN A 94 -46.35 11.82 -6.79
C ASN A 94 -46.17 10.95 -5.54
N PRO A 95 -47.23 10.36 -4.96
CA PRO A 95 -47.15 9.55 -3.76
C PRO A 95 -46.35 8.25 -3.97
N ALA A 96 -46.36 7.64 -5.15
CA ALA A 96 -45.57 6.46 -5.46
C ALA A 96 -44.05 6.80 -5.48
N ALA A 97 -43.68 7.93 -6.06
CA ALA A 97 -42.27 8.39 -6.09
C ALA A 97 -41.75 8.78 -4.69
N ARG A 98 -42.65 9.21 -3.79
CA ARG A 98 -42.27 9.53 -2.40
C ARG A 98 -41.68 8.33 -1.66
N LEU A 99 -42.10 7.13 -1.98
CA LEU A 99 -41.61 5.88 -1.39
C LEU A 99 -40.52 5.24 -2.26
N ALA A 100 -40.71 5.21 -3.58
CA ALA A 100 -39.81 4.51 -4.51
C ALA A 100 -38.39 5.10 -4.54
N VAL A 101 -38.26 6.43 -4.55
CA VAL A 101 -36.93 7.08 -4.65
C VAL A 101 -36.06 6.86 -3.40
N PRO A 102 -36.54 7.10 -2.16
CA PRO A 102 -35.70 6.83 -0.97
C PRO A 102 -35.39 5.33 -0.81
N LEU A 103 -36.32 4.44 -1.19
CA LEU A 103 -36.05 3.00 -1.18
C LEU A 103 -34.96 2.62 -2.19
N LEU A 104 -35.02 3.16 -3.41
CA LEU A 104 -34.01 2.95 -4.43
C LEU A 104 -32.64 3.47 -3.97
N LEU A 105 -32.60 4.67 -3.38
CA LEU A 105 -31.36 5.24 -2.85
C LEU A 105 -30.80 4.40 -1.70
N LEU A 106 -31.66 3.90 -0.81
CA LEU A 106 -31.25 3.00 0.28
C LEU A 106 -30.63 1.71 -0.27
N VAL A 107 -31.31 1.06 -1.23
CA VAL A 107 -30.83 -0.18 -1.86
C VAL A 107 -29.49 0.07 -2.56
N LEU A 108 -29.38 1.17 -3.32
CA LEU A 108 -28.14 1.54 -4.00
C LEU A 108 -27.01 1.81 -3.01
N THR A 109 -27.28 2.51 -1.91
CA THR A 109 -26.29 2.77 -0.87
C THR A 109 -25.81 1.47 -0.23
N ILE A 110 -26.70 0.57 0.13
CA ILE A 110 -26.35 -0.74 0.68
C ILE A 110 -25.55 -1.56 -0.34
N ALA A 111 -25.95 -1.57 -1.60
CA ALA A 111 -25.25 -2.28 -2.66
C ALA A 111 -23.82 -1.74 -2.86
N LEU A 112 -23.65 -0.41 -2.85
CA LEU A 112 -22.32 0.23 -2.95
C LEU A 112 -21.45 -0.01 -1.72
N MET A 113 -22.01 -0.12 -0.52
CA MET A 113 -21.24 -0.47 0.68
C MET A 113 -20.86 -1.95 0.72
N ALA A 114 -21.74 -2.81 0.26
CA ALA A 114 -21.58 -4.26 0.34
C ALA A 114 -20.79 -4.85 -0.86
N PHE A 115 -20.59 -4.10 -1.95
CA PHE A 115 -19.99 -4.66 -3.16
C PHE A 115 -18.61 -5.27 -2.91
N SER A 116 -17.81 -4.67 -2.03
CA SER A 116 -16.47 -5.16 -1.68
C SER A 116 -16.48 -6.54 -1.01
N ALA A 117 -17.59 -6.94 -0.40
CA ALA A 117 -17.75 -8.26 0.19
C ALA A 117 -18.01 -9.35 -0.87
N PHE A 118 -18.43 -8.96 -2.08
CA PHE A 118 -18.76 -9.88 -3.18
C PHE A 118 -17.68 -9.91 -4.28
N VAL A 119 -16.70 -9.00 -4.22
CA VAL A 119 -15.59 -8.93 -5.18
C VAL A 119 -14.36 -9.57 -4.55
N GLY A 120 -13.94 -10.72 -5.09
CA GLY A 120 -12.68 -11.35 -4.73
C GLY A 120 -11.51 -10.76 -5.52
N PRO A 121 -10.26 -10.83 -4.98
CA PRO A 121 -9.10 -10.44 -5.74
C PRO A 121 -8.89 -11.41 -6.91
N GLU A 122 -8.59 -10.89 -8.09
CA GLU A 122 -8.11 -11.69 -9.21
C GLU A 122 -6.65 -12.06 -8.91
N VAL A 123 -6.42 -13.34 -8.63
CA VAL A 123 -5.06 -13.87 -8.44
C VAL A 123 -4.45 -14.10 -9.81
N VAL A 124 -3.80 -13.08 -10.35
CA VAL A 124 -2.90 -13.26 -11.48
C VAL A 124 -1.63 -13.88 -10.90
N GLU A 125 -1.31 -15.14 -11.27
CA GLU A 125 0.00 -15.70 -10.99
C GLU A 125 1.04 -14.77 -11.61
N GLY A 126 1.62 -13.92 -10.79
CA GLY A 126 2.72 -13.03 -11.17
C GLY A 126 3.82 -13.94 -11.69
N GLY A 127 4.17 -13.75 -12.96
CA GLY A 127 5.30 -14.45 -13.55
C GLY A 127 6.44 -14.38 -12.58
N LYS A 128 7.07 -15.54 -12.31
CA LYS A 128 8.21 -15.75 -11.43
C LYS A 128 9.12 -14.52 -11.41
N GLY A 129 8.93 -13.66 -10.42
CA GLY A 129 9.97 -12.73 -10.03
C GLY A 129 11.14 -13.62 -9.66
N GLU A 130 12.06 -13.78 -10.60
CA GLU A 130 13.32 -14.47 -10.39
C GLU A 130 13.89 -13.96 -9.08
N GLY A 131 13.94 -14.86 -8.12
CA GLY A 131 14.53 -14.65 -6.81
C GLY A 131 16.03 -14.38 -6.95
N ARG A 132 16.37 -13.19 -7.45
CA ARG A 132 17.75 -12.69 -7.53
C ARG A 132 18.40 -12.50 -6.16
N GLY A 133 17.59 -12.53 -5.08
CA GLY A 133 18.10 -12.39 -3.73
C GLY A 133 18.69 -13.66 -3.12
N ARG A 134 18.10 -14.82 -3.38
CA ARG A 134 18.58 -16.09 -2.80
C ARG A 134 19.85 -16.61 -3.48
N GLY A 135 19.96 -16.47 -4.80
CA GLY A 135 21.15 -16.92 -5.53
C GLY A 135 22.39 -16.05 -5.30
N ALA A 136 22.22 -14.79 -4.89
CA ALA A 136 23.36 -13.93 -4.54
C ALA A 136 23.91 -14.26 -3.15
N VAL A 137 23.05 -14.54 -2.18
CA VAL A 137 23.44 -14.93 -0.82
C VAL A 137 24.11 -16.32 -0.83
N GLU A 138 23.56 -17.27 -1.58
CA GLU A 138 24.11 -18.63 -1.68
C GLU A 138 25.42 -18.69 -2.46
N ARG A 139 25.63 -17.79 -3.44
CA ARG A 139 26.92 -17.60 -4.12
C ARG A 139 27.93 -16.91 -3.22
N GLY A 140 27.50 -15.92 -2.42
CA GLY A 140 28.36 -15.26 -1.43
C GLY A 140 28.84 -16.22 -0.33
N LEU A 141 27.98 -17.10 0.15
CA LEU A 141 28.32 -18.12 1.15
C LEU A 141 29.28 -19.16 0.57
N ARG A 142 29.06 -19.62 -0.67
CA ARG A 142 29.96 -20.59 -1.34
C ARG A 142 31.34 -20.03 -1.60
N ASN A 143 31.44 -18.77 -2.02
CA ASN A 143 32.73 -18.10 -2.21
C ASN A 143 33.47 -17.87 -0.89
N ALA A 144 32.76 -17.63 0.21
CA ALA A 144 33.35 -17.49 1.54
C ALA A 144 33.84 -18.84 2.10
N GLU A 145 33.17 -19.94 1.79
CA GLU A 145 33.60 -21.31 2.15
C GLU A 145 34.84 -21.73 1.34
N GLU A 146 34.89 -21.40 0.04
CA GLU A 146 36.04 -21.68 -0.82
C GLU A 146 37.29 -20.89 -0.43
N GLU A 147 37.13 -19.63 0.04
CA GLU A 147 38.19 -18.79 0.50
C GLU A 147 38.76 -19.23 1.87
N THR A 148 37.92 -19.85 2.72
CA THR A 148 38.37 -20.44 4.00
C THR A 148 39.08 -21.76 3.81
N ASP A 149 38.74 -22.56 2.80
CA ASP A 149 39.42 -23.84 2.52
C ASP A 149 40.77 -23.64 1.78
N ALA A 150 40.91 -22.55 1.04
CA ALA A 150 42.19 -22.20 0.37
C ALA A 150 43.24 -21.60 1.33
N GLY A 151 42.87 -21.27 2.57
CA GLY A 151 43.72 -20.64 3.57
C GLY A 151 44.38 -21.60 4.59
N ALA A 152 44.19 -22.90 4.51
CA ALA A 152 44.83 -23.84 5.41
C ALA A 152 46.32 -24.05 5.01
N PRO A 153 47.31 -23.78 5.87
CA PRO A 153 48.73 -23.98 5.56
C PRO A 153 49.03 -25.50 5.62
N GLY A 154 48.97 -26.12 4.47
CA GLY A 154 49.46 -27.51 4.30
C GLY A 154 50.99 -27.53 4.38
N GLY A 155 51.49 -28.27 5.36
CA GLY A 155 52.89 -28.46 5.65
C GLY A 155 53.72 -28.89 4.44
N GLN A 156 54.86 -28.22 4.31
CA GLN A 156 55.94 -28.60 3.43
C GLN A 156 56.53 -29.92 3.88
N GLU A 157 56.49 -30.93 3.07
CA GLU A 157 57.50 -31.98 3.03
C GLU A 157 58.08 -32.05 1.63
N GLY A 158 59.36 -31.76 1.54
CA GLY A 158 60.10 -31.66 0.31
C GLY A 158 60.35 -33.00 -0.36
N ARG A 159 60.47 -32.98 -1.66
CA ARG A 159 61.47 -33.78 -2.40
C ARG A 159 61.66 -33.20 -3.81
N GLY A 160 62.94 -32.94 -4.10
CA GLY A 160 63.45 -32.36 -5.31
C GLY A 160 63.42 -33.29 -6.53
N ARG A 161 63.77 -32.69 -7.59
CA ARG A 161 64.41 -33.08 -8.87
C ARG A 161 63.60 -32.56 -10.07
N GLY A 162 64.13 -31.56 -10.74
CA GLY A 162 64.95 -31.80 -11.93
C GLY A 162 64.14 -31.77 -13.19
N GLY A 163 64.44 -30.86 -14.11
CA GLY A 163 63.95 -31.00 -15.48
C GLY A 163 63.82 -29.65 -16.20
N GLU A 164 64.87 -29.35 -16.92
CA GLU A 164 65.00 -28.34 -17.97
C GLU A 164 63.87 -28.36 -19.00
N GLY A 165 63.63 -27.24 -19.66
CA GLY A 165 62.89 -27.23 -20.92
C GLY A 165 62.37 -25.85 -21.31
N GLN A 166 63.24 -25.05 -21.86
CA GLN A 166 63.16 -24.18 -23.03
C GLN A 166 61.82 -24.05 -23.75
N GLY A 167 61.53 -22.82 -24.18
CA GLY A 167 60.77 -22.61 -25.42
C GLY A 167 59.86 -21.38 -25.38
N ARG A 168 60.39 -20.23 -25.68
CA ARG A 168 60.16 -19.35 -26.85
C ARG A 168 58.74 -19.06 -27.28
N GLY A 169 58.51 -17.77 -27.40
CA GLY A 169 57.79 -17.12 -28.53
C GLY A 169 56.38 -16.73 -28.17
N GLY A 170 55.95 -15.55 -28.33
CA GLY A 170 56.23 -14.50 -29.28
C GLY A 170 54.93 -13.82 -29.65
N TRP A 171 54.98 -12.50 -29.49
CA TRP A 171 54.38 -11.51 -30.37
C TRP A 171 52.86 -11.46 -30.75
N ARG A 172 52.35 -10.30 -30.56
CA ARG A 172 51.61 -9.32 -31.36
C ARG A 172 50.18 -9.12 -30.88
N SER A 173 49.84 -7.90 -30.44
CA SER A 173 49.66 -6.63 -31.18
C SER A 173 48.35 -6.57 -32.01
N GLY A 174 47.59 -5.56 -31.77
CA GLY A 174 46.66 -4.95 -32.72
C GLY A 174 45.25 -4.77 -32.18
N ARG A 175 44.97 -3.55 -31.75
CA ARG A 175 44.20 -2.48 -32.46
C ARG A 175 42.86 -2.98 -33.10
N ASN A 176 41.75 -2.59 -32.66
CA ASN A 176 41.06 -1.32 -32.87
C ASN A 176 39.98 -1.13 -31.81
#